data_0158ba075ffe681056eaa9faf55c6efd
#
_entry.id   0158ba075ffe681056eaa9faf55c6efd
#
_cell.length_a   1.000
_cell.length_b   1.000
_cell.length_c   1.000
_cell.angle_alpha   90.00
_cell.angle_beta   90.00
_cell.angle_gamma   90.00
#
_symmetry.space_group_name_H-M   'P 1'
#
loop_
_entity.id
_entity.type
_entity.pdbx_description
1 polymer ?
#
loop_
_entity_poly.entity_id
_entity_poly.type
_entity_poly.pdbx_seq_one_letter_code
_entity_poly.pdbx_strand_id
1 'polypeptide(L)'
;IYVTLEPCSHFGRTGPCCEAIIAAGLKRVVAAVEDPNPKVAGNGFKRLRDAGIEVTVGVCAEEARLLNEKFFHWIVTGRPFVSMKYAMTLDGKIATRTGDSKWITGEDARAYGHYLRKAHDCILVGKNTVLADGPELTTRLVEERNPLRIVLDSNCEIPMTAKIFDGEAETLLVTGTCLPGAKQAKAEALQALPKVEVLQLPAVNGKLPVALLLQELAG
;
A
#
# COMPACT_ATOMS: atom_id res chain seq x y z
N ILE A 1 -5.47 31.50 0.15
CA ILE A 1 -5.36 30.11 -0.33
C ILE A 1 -5.97 29.13 0.66
N TYR A 2 -6.53 28.04 0.16
CA TYR A 2 -7.06 26.91 0.95
C TYR A 2 -6.21 25.68 0.65
N VAL A 3 -5.82 24.93 1.67
CA VAL A 3 -4.99 23.74 1.56
C VAL A 3 -5.49 22.63 2.48
N THR A 4 -5.37 21.40 2.08
CA THR A 4 -5.81 20.22 2.85
C THR A 4 -4.82 19.83 3.95
N LEU A 5 -3.54 20.24 3.81
CA LEU A 5 -2.46 19.92 4.72
C LEU A 5 -1.60 21.15 4.98
N GLU A 6 -0.90 21.19 6.10
CA GLU A 6 0.07 22.23 6.45
C GLU A 6 1.11 22.44 5.34
N PRO A 7 1.34 23.69 4.88
CA PRO A 7 2.41 23.99 3.93
C PRO A 7 3.79 23.74 4.54
N CYS A 8 4.61 22.94 3.86
CA CYS A 8 5.95 22.60 4.34
C CYS A 8 6.89 23.81 4.43
N SER A 9 7.80 23.79 5.43
CA SER A 9 8.82 24.82 5.67
C SER A 9 10.24 24.35 5.40
N HIS A 10 10.43 23.07 5.02
CA HIS A 10 11.74 22.48 4.76
C HIS A 10 11.98 22.29 3.25
N PHE A 11 13.25 22.22 2.85
CA PHE A 11 13.64 21.87 1.48
C PHE A 11 13.57 20.35 1.30
N GLY A 12 12.79 19.92 0.30
CA GLY A 12 12.70 18.55 -0.18
C GLY A 12 13.21 18.46 -1.61
N ARG A 13 12.48 17.73 -2.48
CA ARG A 13 12.74 17.72 -3.93
C ARG A 13 12.46 19.08 -4.59
N THR A 14 11.59 19.87 -3.98
CA THR A 14 11.23 21.24 -4.36
C THR A 14 11.42 22.17 -3.17
N GLY A 15 11.41 23.48 -3.41
CA GLY A 15 11.46 24.47 -2.35
C GLY A 15 10.21 24.44 -1.46
N PRO A 16 10.30 25.01 -0.23
CA PRO A 16 9.20 25.00 0.74
C PRO A 16 7.94 25.70 0.22
N CYS A 17 6.77 25.09 0.43
CA CYS A 17 5.50 25.72 0.08
C CYS A 17 5.27 27.05 0.79
N CYS A 18 5.74 27.18 2.03
CA CYS A 18 5.65 28.44 2.78
C CYS A 18 6.34 29.60 2.07
N GLU A 19 7.54 29.38 1.51
CA GLU A 19 8.28 30.44 0.81
C GLU A 19 7.55 30.85 -0.48
N ALA A 20 6.97 29.90 -1.21
CA ALA A 20 6.16 30.21 -2.39
C ALA A 20 4.91 31.03 -2.05
N ILE A 21 4.25 30.70 -0.94
CA ILE A 21 3.06 31.44 -0.43
C ILE A 21 3.45 32.88 -0.03
N ILE A 22 4.58 33.03 0.66
CA ILE A 22 5.11 34.34 1.09
C ILE A 22 5.48 35.18 -0.13
N ALA A 23 6.24 34.61 -1.08
CA ALA A 23 6.68 35.30 -2.31
C ALA A 23 5.49 35.71 -3.19
N ALA A 24 4.41 34.93 -3.21
CA ALA A 24 3.17 35.27 -3.90
C ALA A 24 2.36 36.39 -3.23
N GLY A 25 2.77 36.91 -2.07
CA GLY A 25 2.12 38.01 -1.37
C GLY A 25 0.73 37.66 -0.82
N LEU A 26 0.43 36.39 -0.61
CA LEU A 26 -0.86 35.93 -0.07
C LEU A 26 -1.05 36.45 1.36
N LYS A 27 -2.29 36.87 1.68
CA LYS A 27 -2.61 37.48 2.97
C LYS A 27 -3.22 36.52 3.98
N ARG A 28 -3.80 35.41 3.47
CA ARG A 28 -4.48 34.43 4.31
C ARG A 28 -4.29 33.01 3.79
N VAL A 29 -4.01 32.10 4.72
CA VAL A 29 -3.96 30.64 4.51
C VAL A 29 -5.01 29.98 5.39
N VAL A 30 -5.85 29.14 4.81
CA VAL A 30 -6.79 28.28 5.53
C VAL A 30 -6.35 26.84 5.29
N ALA A 31 -5.88 26.17 6.32
CA ALA A 31 -5.44 24.78 6.27
C ALA A 31 -6.43 23.88 7.02
N ALA A 32 -6.71 22.71 6.47
CA ALA A 32 -7.59 21.77 7.11
C ALA A 32 -6.93 21.12 8.34
N VAL A 33 -5.67 20.68 8.21
CA VAL A 33 -5.00 19.92 9.28
C VAL A 33 -3.50 20.22 9.32
N GLU A 34 -2.92 20.13 10.52
CA GLU A 34 -1.48 20.16 10.74
C GLU A 34 -0.83 18.88 10.21
N ASP A 35 0.37 18.99 9.65
CA ASP A 35 1.14 17.84 9.19
C ASP A 35 1.73 17.10 10.40
N PRO A 36 1.42 15.80 10.59
CA PRO A 36 1.97 15.01 11.69
C PRO A 36 3.46 14.67 11.52
N ASN A 37 4.07 14.99 10.38
CA ASN A 37 5.50 14.79 10.15
C ASN A 37 6.33 15.63 11.10
N PRO A 38 7.20 15.06 11.96
CA PRO A 38 8.03 15.82 12.90
C PRO A 38 8.91 16.90 12.27
N LYS A 39 9.21 16.80 10.97
CA LYS A 39 9.95 17.80 10.20
C LYS A 39 9.11 19.03 9.84
N VAL A 40 7.79 18.92 9.90
CA VAL A 40 6.83 19.99 9.56
C VAL A 40 6.12 20.47 10.82
N ALA A 41 5.26 19.68 11.40
CA ALA A 41 4.59 19.77 12.71
C ALA A 41 4.46 21.21 13.27
N GLY A 42 3.64 22.05 12.65
CA GLY A 42 3.40 23.44 13.04
C GLY A 42 4.46 24.46 12.59
N ASN A 43 5.62 24.03 12.11
CA ASN A 43 6.68 24.92 11.65
C ASN A 43 6.27 25.74 10.41
N GLY A 44 5.49 25.12 9.51
CA GLY A 44 4.94 25.80 8.36
C GLY A 44 3.97 26.92 8.76
N PHE A 45 3.06 26.64 9.67
CA PHE A 45 2.12 27.65 10.19
C PHE A 45 2.84 28.77 10.92
N LYS A 46 3.86 28.42 11.73
CA LYS A 46 4.71 29.42 12.40
C LYS A 46 5.40 30.33 11.38
N ARG A 47 6.04 29.75 10.36
CA ARG A 47 6.75 30.49 9.30
C ARG A 47 5.83 31.47 8.55
N LEU A 48 4.59 31.06 8.25
CA LEU A 48 3.61 31.92 7.60
C LEU A 48 3.15 33.07 8.51
N ARG A 49 2.88 32.81 9.80
CA ARG A 49 2.51 33.84 10.77
C ARG A 49 3.63 34.83 10.98
N ASP A 50 4.88 34.38 11.10
CA ASP A 50 6.08 35.23 11.23
C ASP A 50 6.25 36.19 10.02
N ALA A 51 5.75 35.79 8.84
CA ALA A 51 5.71 36.62 7.62
C ALA A 51 4.47 37.53 7.53
N GLY A 52 3.65 37.62 8.58
CA GLY A 52 2.45 38.46 8.62
C GLY A 52 1.25 37.90 7.88
N ILE A 53 1.20 36.61 7.59
CA ILE A 53 0.07 35.95 6.93
C ILE A 53 -0.90 35.41 7.98
N GLU A 54 -2.17 35.70 7.81
CA GLU A 54 -3.23 35.14 8.66
C GLU A 54 -3.37 33.63 8.41
N VAL A 55 -3.31 32.79 9.46
CA VAL A 55 -3.41 31.34 9.35
C VAL A 55 -4.56 30.82 10.20
N THR A 56 -5.56 30.26 9.52
CA THR A 56 -6.69 29.53 10.12
C THR A 56 -6.46 28.04 9.92
N VAL A 57 -6.63 27.22 10.98
CA VAL A 57 -6.43 25.75 10.94
C VAL A 57 -7.69 25.06 11.47
N GLY A 58 -8.00 23.89 10.94
CA GLY A 58 -9.07 23.02 11.44
C GLY A 58 -10.35 23.02 10.59
N VAL A 59 -10.39 23.74 9.48
CA VAL A 59 -11.56 23.75 8.57
C VAL A 59 -11.58 22.45 7.78
N CYS A 60 -12.66 21.65 7.90
CA CYS A 60 -12.81 20.31 7.31
C CYS A 60 -11.70 19.33 7.76
N ALA A 61 -11.31 19.40 9.04
CA ALA A 61 -10.17 18.63 9.54
C ALA A 61 -10.40 17.12 9.48
N GLU A 62 -11.60 16.62 9.76
CA GLU A 62 -11.91 15.18 9.73
C GLU A 62 -11.88 14.63 8.31
N GLU A 63 -12.45 15.35 7.34
CA GLU A 63 -12.42 14.99 5.93
C GLU A 63 -10.97 14.97 5.41
N ALA A 64 -10.17 15.96 5.82
CA ALA A 64 -8.76 16.03 5.44
C ALA A 64 -7.93 14.87 6.06
N ARG A 65 -8.24 14.46 7.30
CA ARG A 65 -7.61 13.29 7.92
C ARG A 65 -7.94 12.01 7.17
N LEU A 66 -9.19 11.81 6.80
CA LEU A 66 -9.61 10.65 6.01
C LEU A 66 -8.96 10.64 4.63
N LEU A 67 -8.88 11.80 3.97
CA LEU A 67 -8.21 11.93 2.67
C LEU A 67 -6.73 11.56 2.73
N ASN A 68 -6.06 11.88 3.84
CA ASN A 68 -4.62 11.68 4.04
C ASN A 68 -4.30 10.49 4.97
N GLU A 69 -5.27 9.62 5.29
CA GLU A 69 -5.12 8.56 6.30
C GLU A 69 -3.90 7.67 6.09
N LYS A 70 -3.60 7.30 4.83
CA LYS A 70 -2.47 6.44 4.48
C LYS A 70 -1.13 7.14 4.76
N PHE A 71 -1.01 8.40 4.36
CA PHE A 71 0.16 9.22 4.62
C PHE A 71 0.37 9.42 6.12
N PHE A 72 -0.69 9.78 6.86
CA PHE A 72 -0.61 10.00 8.30
C PHE A 72 -0.22 8.73 9.04
N HIS A 73 -0.79 7.59 8.65
CA HIS A 73 -0.40 6.32 9.23
C HIS A 73 1.10 6.04 9.01
N TRP A 74 1.56 6.16 7.76
CA TRP A 74 2.96 5.89 7.42
C TRP A 74 3.93 6.84 8.13
N ILE A 75 3.67 8.16 8.10
CA ILE A 75 4.62 9.15 8.64
C ILE A 75 4.74 9.08 10.17
N VAL A 76 3.68 8.65 10.86
CA VAL A 76 3.66 8.51 12.32
C VAL A 76 4.20 7.15 12.77
N THR A 77 3.88 6.07 12.05
CA THR A 77 4.20 4.71 12.48
C THR A 77 5.42 4.10 11.80
N GLY A 78 5.85 4.65 10.66
CA GLY A 78 6.88 4.05 9.79
C GLY A 78 6.45 2.71 9.20
N ARG A 79 5.13 2.45 9.08
CA ARG A 79 4.57 1.19 8.56
C ARG A 79 3.57 1.47 7.44
N PRO A 80 3.45 0.57 6.45
CA PRO A 80 2.41 0.69 5.44
C PRO A 80 1.01 0.67 6.05
N PHE A 81 0.09 1.43 5.46
CA PHE A 81 -1.33 1.34 5.77
C PHE A 81 -1.92 0.06 5.17
N VAL A 82 -2.49 -0.80 6.01
CA VAL A 82 -3.00 -2.11 5.59
C VAL A 82 -4.51 -2.12 5.58
N SER A 83 -5.10 -2.35 4.39
CA SER A 83 -6.53 -2.60 4.22
C SER A 83 -6.78 -4.09 4.02
N MET A 84 -7.72 -4.67 4.77
CA MET A 84 -8.14 -6.06 4.58
C MET A 84 -9.46 -6.14 3.81
N LYS A 85 -9.47 -6.89 2.68
CA LYS A 85 -10.67 -7.12 1.88
C LYS A 85 -11.10 -8.58 1.95
N TYR A 86 -12.32 -8.82 2.36
CA TYR A 86 -12.95 -10.14 2.37
C TYR A 86 -14.13 -10.19 1.40
N ALA A 87 -14.29 -11.31 0.67
CA ALA A 87 -15.55 -11.72 0.10
C ALA A 87 -16.09 -12.85 0.98
N MET A 88 -17.16 -12.58 1.73
CA MET A 88 -17.72 -13.55 2.69
C MET A 88 -19.24 -13.48 2.69
N THR A 89 -19.85 -14.59 3.08
CA THR A 89 -21.30 -14.69 3.35
C THR A 89 -21.67 -13.96 4.63
N LEU A 90 -22.95 -13.75 4.90
CA LEU A 90 -23.42 -13.08 6.12
C LEU A 90 -23.02 -13.82 7.41
N ASP A 91 -22.84 -15.13 7.34
CA ASP A 91 -22.33 -15.95 8.44
C ASP A 91 -20.79 -16.08 8.46
N GLY A 92 -20.08 -15.24 7.68
CA GLY A 92 -18.63 -15.12 7.71
C GLY A 92 -17.86 -16.22 6.98
N LYS A 93 -18.49 -16.97 6.05
CA LYS A 93 -17.81 -18.00 5.28
C LYS A 93 -17.23 -17.42 3.99
N ILE A 94 -15.99 -17.81 3.67
CA ILE A 94 -15.26 -17.38 2.46
C ILE A 94 -15.34 -18.42 1.33
N ALA A 95 -15.79 -19.62 1.63
CA ALA A 95 -16.04 -20.71 0.69
C ALA A 95 -16.98 -21.75 1.31
N THR A 96 -17.55 -22.63 0.47
CA THR A 96 -18.26 -23.84 0.90
C THR A 96 -17.29 -24.86 1.50
N ARG A 97 -17.82 -25.95 2.08
CA ARG A 97 -16.99 -27.08 2.55
C ARG A 97 -16.22 -27.78 1.43
N THR A 98 -16.69 -27.66 0.19
CA THR A 98 -16.05 -28.21 -1.02
C THR A 98 -15.06 -27.24 -1.66
N GLY A 99 -14.87 -26.03 -1.08
CA GLY A 99 -13.94 -25.02 -1.59
C GLY A 99 -14.52 -24.09 -2.65
N ASP A 100 -15.81 -24.20 -2.99
CA ASP A 100 -16.44 -23.30 -3.96
C ASP A 100 -16.69 -21.93 -3.33
N SER A 101 -16.22 -20.88 -4.01
CA SER A 101 -16.31 -19.47 -3.57
C SER A 101 -16.87 -18.53 -4.66
N LYS A 102 -17.25 -19.04 -5.82
CA LYS A 102 -17.67 -18.22 -6.98
C LYS A 102 -19.17 -18.37 -7.23
N TRP A 103 -19.98 -17.31 -7.08
CA TRP A 103 -19.60 -15.97 -6.61
C TRP A 103 -20.36 -15.65 -5.33
N ILE A 104 -19.65 -15.24 -4.28
CA ILE A 104 -20.24 -14.84 -2.99
C ILE A 104 -20.79 -13.41 -3.08
N THR A 105 -20.13 -12.54 -3.85
CA THR A 105 -20.49 -11.12 -3.98
C THR A 105 -20.91 -10.78 -5.40
N GLY A 106 -21.79 -9.78 -5.54
CA GLY A 106 -22.28 -9.28 -6.81
C GLY A 106 -21.21 -8.55 -7.64
N GLU A 107 -21.58 -8.14 -8.85
CA GLU A 107 -20.67 -7.48 -9.81
C GLU A 107 -20.11 -6.17 -9.30
N ASP A 108 -20.96 -5.32 -8.72
CA ASP A 108 -20.55 -4.03 -8.17
C ASP A 108 -19.49 -4.18 -7.08
N ALA A 109 -19.65 -5.16 -6.17
CA ALA A 109 -18.67 -5.45 -5.14
C ALA A 109 -17.34 -5.98 -5.71
N ARG A 110 -17.39 -6.74 -6.81
CA ARG A 110 -16.19 -7.18 -7.54
C ARG A 110 -15.50 -6.01 -8.25
N ALA A 111 -16.27 -5.11 -8.88
CA ALA A 111 -15.75 -3.88 -9.49
C ALA A 111 -15.08 -2.99 -8.43
N TYR A 112 -15.70 -2.83 -7.26
CA TYR A 112 -15.07 -2.13 -6.13
C TYR A 112 -13.77 -2.79 -5.68
N GLY A 113 -13.67 -4.12 -5.72
CA GLY A 113 -12.43 -4.84 -5.49
C GLY A 113 -11.30 -4.46 -6.47
N HIS A 114 -11.62 -4.19 -7.74
CA HIS A 114 -10.65 -3.67 -8.72
C HIS A 114 -10.28 -2.21 -8.44
N TYR A 115 -11.23 -1.38 -8.03
CA TYR A 115 -10.95 -0.02 -7.57
C TYR A 115 -9.98 -0.01 -6.37
N LEU A 116 -10.18 -0.89 -5.39
CA LEU A 116 -9.26 -1.01 -4.25
C LEU A 116 -7.83 -1.37 -4.67
N ARG A 117 -7.65 -2.23 -5.69
CA ARG A 117 -6.32 -2.54 -6.24
C ARG A 117 -5.65 -1.31 -6.85
N LYS A 118 -6.41 -0.49 -7.57
CA LYS A 118 -5.94 0.78 -8.10
C LYS A 118 -5.52 1.76 -6.99
N ALA A 119 -6.30 1.81 -5.91
CA ALA A 119 -6.12 2.76 -4.80
C ALA A 119 -5.00 2.37 -3.83
N HIS A 120 -4.34 1.20 -4.02
CA HIS A 120 -3.24 0.73 -3.18
C HIS A 120 -2.00 0.45 -4.02
N ASP A 121 -0.81 0.62 -3.43
CA ASP A 121 0.47 0.38 -4.12
C ASP A 121 0.75 -1.10 -4.31
N CYS A 122 0.25 -1.96 -3.40
CA CYS A 122 0.43 -3.39 -3.48
C CYS A 122 -0.83 -4.18 -3.07
N ILE A 123 -0.89 -5.44 -3.52
CA ILE A 123 -1.87 -6.44 -3.10
C ILE A 123 -1.15 -7.68 -2.60
N LEU A 124 -1.49 -8.13 -1.39
CA LEU A 124 -0.87 -9.28 -0.75
C LEU A 124 -1.84 -10.44 -0.64
N VAL A 125 -1.39 -11.64 -1.03
CA VAL A 125 -2.13 -12.90 -0.86
C VAL A 125 -1.21 -14.01 -0.36
N GLY A 126 -1.79 -15.02 0.28
CA GLY A 126 -1.08 -16.26 0.59
C GLY A 126 -1.04 -17.24 -0.59
N LYS A 127 -0.10 -18.21 -0.56
CA LYS A 127 0.02 -19.24 -1.59
C LYS A 127 -1.27 -20.01 -1.84
N ASN A 128 -2.06 -20.28 -0.79
CA ASN A 128 -3.30 -21.05 -0.94
C ASN A 128 -4.32 -20.33 -1.83
N THR A 129 -4.39 -19.01 -1.77
CA THR A 129 -5.21 -18.21 -2.69
C THR A 129 -4.73 -18.35 -4.14
N VAL A 130 -3.41 -18.34 -4.35
CA VAL A 130 -2.83 -18.51 -5.69
C VAL A 130 -3.12 -19.91 -6.23
N LEU A 131 -2.97 -20.96 -5.41
CA LEU A 131 -3.18 -22.33 -5.80
C LEU A 131 -4.67 -22.66 -6.04
N ALA A 132 -5.58 -22.10 -5.24
CA ALA A 132 -7.02 -22.36 -5.36
C ALA A 132 -7.67 -21.57 -6.49
N ASP A 133 -7.33 -20.29 -6.64
CA ASP A 133 -8.07 -19.36 -7.51
C ASP A 133 -7.33 -19.06 -8.82
N GLY A 134 -6.04 -19.31 -8.91
CA GLY A 134 -5.20 -18.91 -10.05
C GLY A 134 -5.33 -17.44 -10.44
N PRO A 135 -5.25 -16.50 -9.46
CA PRO A 135 -5.60 -15.10 -9.70
C PRO A 135 -4.48 -14.37 -10.45
N GLU A 136 -4.87 -13.40 -11.27
CA GLU A 136 -3.92 -12.47 -11.93
C GLU A 136 -3.56 -11.28 -11.02
N LEU A 137 -4.46 -10.87 -10.13
CA LEU A 137 -4.33 -9.73 -9.20
C LEU A 137 -4.08 -8.38 -9.89
N THR A 138 -4.52 -8.24 -11.13
CA THR A 138 -4.41 -7.01 -11.94
C THR A 138 -5.66 -6.12 -11.83
N THR A 139 -5.59 -4.90 -12.36
CA THR A 139 -6.66 -3.89 -12.33
C THR A 139 -7.52 -3.90 -13.61
N ARG A 140 -7.77 -5.06 -14.19
CA ARG A 140 -8.41 -5.31 -15.51
C ARG A 140 -9.62 -4.45 -15.88
N LEU A 141 -10.36 -3.94 -14.90
CA LEU A 141 -11.59 -3.15 -15.13
C LEU A 141 -11.34 -1.63 -15.08
N VAL A 142 -10.09 -1.20 -14.91
CA VAL A 142 -9.69 0.21 -14.84
C VAL A 142 -8.37 0.35 -15.58
N GLU A 143 -8.33 1.21 -16.59
CA GLU A 143 -7.09 1.50 -17.35
C GLU A 143 -6.12 2.30 -16.48
N GLU A 144 -5.29 1.64 -15.70
CA GLU A 144 -4.22 2.27 -14.93
C GLU A 144 -3.21 1.25 -14.41
N ARG A 145 -2.20 1.74 -13.68
CA ARG A 145 -1.11 0.98 -13.08
C ARG A 145 -1.62 -0.22 -12.26
N ASN A 146 -1.04 -1.38 -12.51
CA ASN A 146 -1.21 -2.54 -11.65
C ASN A 146 -0.48 -2.34 -10.31
N PRO A 147 -1.03 -2.80 -9.19
CA PRO A 147 -0.31 -2.84 -7.92
C PRO A 147 0.84 -3.88 -7.98
N LEU A 148 1.86 -3.70 -7.13
CA LEU A 148 2.82 -4.75 -6.84
C LEU A 148 2.08 -5.97 -6.25
N ARG A 149 2.23 -7.13 -6.89
CA ARG A 149 1.64 -8.39 -6.40
C ARG A 149 2.59 -9.02 -5.38
N ILE A 150 2.18 -9.17 -4.14
CA ILE A 150 2.97 -9.79 -3.08
C ILE A 150 2.36 -11.15 -2.74
N VAL A 151 3.18 -12.19 -2.79
CA VAL A 151 2.72 -13.55 -2.54
C VAL A 151 3.54 -14.20 -1.43
N LEU A 152 2.86 -14.64 -0.36
CA LEU A 152 3.49 -15.34 0.74
C LEU A 152 3.50 -16.85 0.48
N ASP A 153 4.67 -17.42 0.23
CA ASP A 153 4.88 -18.85 0.01
C ASP A 153 6.13 -19.32 0.75
N SER A 154 6.01 -19.58 2.03
CA SER A 154 7.12 -19.96 2.93
C SER A 154 8.01 -21.06 2.38
N ASN A 155 7.45 -21.98 1.59
CA ASN A 155 8.15 -23.18 1.10
C ASN A 155 8.41 -23.18 -0.42
N CYS A 156 8.12 -22.08 -1.12
CA CYS A 156 8.24 -21.98 -2.59
C CYS A 156 7.49 -23.13 -3.33
N GLU A 157 6.19 -23.31 -3.00
CA GLU A 157 5.36 -24.39 -3.52
C GLU A 157 4.58 -24.03 -4.79
N ILE A 158 4.29 -22.75 -5.01
CA ILE A 158 3.55 -22.25 -6.18
C ILE A 158 4.28 -22.64 -7.46
N PRO A 159 3.61 -23.30 -8.43
CA PRO A 159 4.24 -23.69 -9.68
C PRO A 159 4.70 -22.47 -10.50
N MET A 160 5.82 -22.60 -11.23
CA MET A 160 6.35 -21.52 -12.06
C MET A 160 5.39 -21.10 -13.19
N THR A 161 4.45 -21.96 -13.54
CA THR A 161 3.41 -21.71 -14.56
C THR A 161 2.19 -20.97 -14.02
N ALA A 162 2.19 -20.60 -12.72
CA ALA A 162 1.08 -19.84 -12.14
C ALA A 162 0.95 -18.46 -12.79
N LYS A 163 -0.29 -18.02 -13.04
CA LYS A 163 -0.60 -16.73 -13.68
C LYS A 163 0.02 -15.52 -12.97
N ILE A 164 0.31 -15.65 -11.68
CA ILE A 164 0.96 -14.59 -10.91
C ILE A 164 2.38 -14.25 -11.44
N PHE A 165 3.00 -15.14 -12.22
CA PHE A 165 4.33 -14.99 -12.83
C PHE A 165 4.28 -14.69 -14.34
N ASP A 166 3.15 -14.23 -14.86
CA ASP A 166 2.90 -13.98 -16.29
C ASP A 166 3.64 -12.76 -16.88
N GLY A 167 4.28 -11.95 -16.03
CA GLY A 167 4.96 -10.72 -16.45
C GLY A 167 4.04 -9.51 -16.69
N GLU A 168 2.72 -9.62 -16.49
CA GLU A 168 1.78 -8.52 -16.67
C GLU A 168 1.96 -7.41 -15.61
N ALA A 169 2.32 -7.78 -14.38
CA ALA A 169 2.62 -6.84 -13.31
C ALA A 169 3.85 -7.27 -12.51
N GLU A 170 4.43 -6.36 -11.76
CA GLU A 170 5.53 -6.68 -10.85
C GLU A 170 5.05 -7.62 -9.74
N THR A 171 5.88 -8.58 -9.38
CA THR A 171 5.54 -9.63 -8.40
C THR A 171 6.68 -9.83 -7.43
N LEU A 172 6.40 -9.68 -6.14
CA LEU A 172 7.30 -10.01 -5.04
C LEU A 172 6.87 -11.35 -4.43
N LEU A 173 7.67 -12.38 -4.66
CA LEU A 173 7.50 -13.68 -3.99
C LEU A 173 8.27 -13.65 -2.67
N VAL A 174 7.56 -13.83 -1.56
CA VAL A 174 8.19 -13.89 -0.23
C VAL A 174 8.27 -15.35 0.22
N THR A 175 9.51 -15.84 0.45
CA THR A 175 9.76 -17.22 0.86
C THR A 175 10.56 -17.30 2.17
N GLY A 176 10.68 -18.51 2.72
CA GLY A 176 11.57 -18.78 3.84
C GLY A 176 13.04 -18.81 3.41
N THR A 177 13.96 -18.45 4.33
CA THR A 177 15.41 -18.52 4.08
C THR A 177 15.97 -19.96 4.04
N CYS A 178 15.28 -20.92 4.63
CA CYS A 178 15.74 -22.33 4.71
C CYS A 178 14.98 -23.22 3.72
N LEU A 179 15.13 -22.96 2.42
CA LEU A 179 14.54 -23.80 1.38
C LEU A 179 15.42 -25.03 1.10
N PRO A 180 14.82 -26.25 0.94
CA PRO A 180 15.55 -27.39 0.41
C PRO A 180 16.11 -27.13 -0.99
N GLY A 181 17.23 -27.77 -1.38
CA GLY A 181 17.98 -27.45 -2.59
C GLY A 181 17.14 -27.29 -3.87
N ALA A 182 16.20 -28.22 -4.14
CA ALA A 182 15.33 -28.12 -5.31
C ALA A 182 14.39 -26.88 -5.26
N LYS A 183 13.94 -26.47 -4.07
CA LYS A 183 13.10 -25.28 -3.88
C LYS A 183 13.91 -24.00 -3.91
N GLN A 184 15.15 -24.05 -3.45
CA GLN A 184 16.09 -22.93 -3.59
C GLN A 184 16.41 -22.67 -5.07
N ALA A 185 16.73 -23.70 -5.85
CA ALA A 185 16.94 -23.57 -7.30
C ALA A 185 15.69 -23.04 -8.03
N LYS A 186 14.49 -23.42 -7.58
CA LYS A 186 13.24 -22.87 -8.11
C LYS A 186 13.06 -21.40 -7.77
N ALA A 187 13.39 -20.96 -6.55
CA ALA A 187 13.32 -19.55 -6.16
C ALA A 187 14.29 -18.70 -7.00
N GLU A 188 15.50 -19.20 -7.26
CA GLU A 188 16.48 -18.57 -8.15
C GLU A 188 15.97 -18.49 -9.60
N ALA A 189 15.34 -19.55 -10.11
CA ALA A 189 14.74 -19.56 -11.44
C ALA A 189 13.56 -18.56 -11.54
N LEU A 190 12.75 -18.41 -10.49
CA LEU A 190 11.69 -17.40 -10.41
C LEU A 190 12.25 -15.98 -10.38
N GLN A 191 13.33 -15.75 -9.63
CA GLN A 191 14.03 -14.45 -9.58
C GLN A 191 14.57 -14.03 -10.97
N ALA A 192 14.85 -14.98 -11.87
CA ALA A 192 15.31 -14.70 -13.23
C ALA A 192 14.17 -14.31 -14.19
N LEU A 193 12.91 -14.49 -13.81
CA LEU A 193 11.77 -14.09 -14.63
C LEU A 193 11.59 -12.56 -14.67
N PRO A 194 11.14 -12.02 -15.79
CA PRO A 194 10.83 -10.60 -15.89
C PRO A 194 9.79 -10.16 -14.83
N LYS A 195 10.04 -9.03 -14.18
CA LYS A 195 9.15 -8.44 -13.16
C LYS A 195 8.87 -9.35 -11.96
N VAL A 196 9.73 -10.31 -11.69
CA VAL A 196 9.63 -11.15 -10.48
C VAL A 196 10.84 -10.88 -9.59
N GLU A 197 10.57 -10.54 -8.33
CA GLU A 197 11.57 -10.43 -7.27
C GLU A 197 11.28 -11.48 -6.20
N VAL A 198 12.32 -12.03 -5.60
CA VAL A 198 12.22 -13.01 -4.52
C VAL A 198 12.86 -12.45 -3.25
N LEU A 199 12.04 -12.24 -2.23
CA LEU A 199 12.47 -11.84 -0.88
C LEU A 199 12.47 -13.08 0.03
N GLN A 200 13.61 -13.37 0.66
CA GLN A 200 13.70 -14.44 1.63
C GLN A 200 13.67 -13.89 3.06
N LEU A 201 12.70 -14.33 3.87
CA LEU A 201 12.58 -13.95 5.28
C LEU A 201 12.70 -15.16 6.19
N PRO A 202 13.26 -15.02 7.41
CA PRO A 202 13.35 -16.10 8.36
C PRO A 202 11.94 -16.56 8.77
N ALA A 203 11.56 -17.79 8.46
CA ALA A 203 10.28 -18.35 8.85
C ALA A 203 10.31 -18.78 10.32
N VAL A 204 9.28 -18.44 11.07
CA VAL A 204 9.07 -18.86 12.46
C VAL A 204 7.93 -19.86 12.51
N ASN A 205 8.18 -21.08 12.99
CA ASN A 205 7.22 -22.19 13.00
C ASN A 205 6.57 -22.45 11.62
N GLY A 206 7.37 -22.37 10.53
CA GLY A 206 6.94 -22.56 9.16
C GLY A 206 6.10 -21.43 8.57
N LYS A 207 5.97 -20.29 9.26
CA LYS A 207 5.20 -19.12 8.82
C LYS A 207 6.12 -17.93 8.62
N LEU A 208 5.86 -17.15 7.59
CA LEU A 208 6.56 -15.88 7.34
C LEU A 208 6.05 -14.80 8.33
N PRO A 209 6.93 -14.05 8.97
CA PRO A 209 6.56 -12.98 9.89
C PRO A 209 6.05 -11.76 9.11
N VAL A 210 4.73 -11.59 9.01
CA VAL A 210 4.11 -10.47 8.29
C VAL A 210 4.57 -9.12 8.82
N ALA A 211 4.81 -8.99 10.12
CA ALA A 211 5.30 -7.75 10.72
C ALA A 211 6.68 -7.35 10.17
N LEU A 212 7.58 -8.31 9.95
CA LEU A 212 8.89 -8.06 9.35
C LEU A 212 8.75 -7.66 7.87
N LEU A 213 7.88 -8.37 7.13
CA LEU A 213 7.59 -7.99 5.74
C LEU A 213 7.07 -6.55 5.64
N LEU A 214 6.15 -6.14 6.52
CA LEU A 214 5.64 -4.77 6.52
C LEU A 214 6.71 -3.72 6.85
N GLN A 215 7.74 -4.08 7.60
CA GLN A 215 8.90 -3.22 7.83
C GLN A 215 9.77 -3.09 6.57
N GLU A 216 10.04 -4.21 5.88
CA GLU A 216 10.78 -4.20 4.60
C GLU A 216 10.06 -3.39 3.51
N LEU A 217 8.73 -3.45 3.48
CA LEU A 217 7.91 -2.68 2.51
C LEU A 217 7.80 -1.19 2.84
N ALA A 218 8.20 -0.75 4.03
CA ALA A 218 8.11 0.64 4.47
C ALA A 218 9.36 1.47 4.12
N GLY A 219 10.50 0.82 3.87
CA GLY A 219 11.79 1.44 3.52
C GLY A 219 11.91 1.71 2.06
#